data_76ee9a6a2b84e67c0b9d19d72c4f5a03
#
_entry.id   76ee9a6a2b84e67c0b9d19d72c4f5a03
#
_cell.length_a   1.000
_cell.length_b   1.000
_cell.length_c   1.000
_cell.angle_alpha   90.00
_cell.angle_beta   90.00
_cell.angle_gamma   90.00
#
_symmetry.space_group_name_H-M   'P 1'
#
loop_
_entity.id
_entity.type
_entity.pdbx_description
1 polymer ?
#
loop_
_entity_poly.entity_id
_entity_poly.type
_entity_poly.pdbx_seq_one_letter_code
_entity_poly.pdbx_strand_id
1 'polypeptide(L)'
;MKRILASLLLVVAAVSMTATAIAETPEEKGLAIAKEAKARNTGWGDSQADMTMILRDKGGNEAERIVKVKSLEVKGDGDKGLSVFEQPRDVEGTAFLTYSHIHGNDDQWLYLPALKRVKRISSSNKSGPWMGSEFAYEDLSSFEVEKYDYKFLREDELNGEKVFVVEMVPTYNNSGYSKTIAWIDQEHYRVHRIEFFDQKNDKLKELNMSEFKQYLGKYWRAHRQEMENVQTGKSTTIIWKDYEFNVGLTEDDFNKSSLKRAR
;
A
#
# COMPACT_ATOMS: atom_id res chain seq x y z
N MET A 1 -48.61 -75.79 21.63
CA MET A 1 -47.43 -75.25 20.87
C MET A 1 -47.66 -73.75 20.66
N LYS A 2 -47.07 -72.90 21.52
CA LYS A 2 -47.17 -71.44 21.44
C LYS A 2 -45.82 -70.91 21.01
N ARG A 3 -45.75 -70.24 19.84
CA ARG A 3 -44.58 -69.58 19.37
C ARG A 3 -44.59 -68.14 19.92
N ILE A 4 -43.52 -67.76 20.67
CA ILE A 4 -43.28 -66.43 21.16
C ILE A 4 -42.38 -65.79 20.16
N LEU A 5 -42.84 -64.72 19.47
CA LEU A 5 -42.02 -63.84 18.66
C LEU A 5 -41.42 -62.75 19.57
N ALA A 6 -40.13 -62.75 19.74
CA ALA A 6 -39.43 -61.66 20.38
C ALA A 6 -39.06 -60.61 19.33
N SER A 7 -39.67 -59.41 19.42
CA SER A 7 -39.34 -58.25 18.58
C SER A 7 -38.16 -57.47 19.19
N LEU A 8 -37.02 -57.46 18.49
CA LEU A 8 -35.80 -56.70 18.88
C LEU A 8 -35.98 -55.29 18.36
N LEU A 9 -36.20 -54.30 19.24
CA LEU A 9 -36.17 -52.87 18.90
C LEU A 9 -34.73 -52.40 18.87
N LEU A 10 -34.23 -52.04 17.65
CA LEU A 10 -32.93 -51.40 17.46
C LEU A 10 -33.11 -49.89 17.62
N VAL A 11 -32.65 -49.33 18.73
CA VAL A 11 -32.59 -47.85 18.94
C VAL A 11 -31.28 -47.35 18.29
N VAL A 12 -31.42 -46.72 17.13
CA VAL A 12 -30.31 -46.00 16.51
C VAL A 12 -30.20 -44.62 17.15
N ALA A 13 -29.25 -44.44 18.03
CA ALA A 13 -28.92 -43.12 18.59
C ALA A 13 -28.15 -42.30 17.51
N ALA A 14 -28.84 -41.37 16.87
CA ALA A 14 -28.18 -40.37 16.00
C ALA A 14 -27.42 -39.38 16.87
N VAL A 15 -26.09 -39.51 16.91
CA VAL A 15 -25.20 -38.52 17.51
C VAL A 15 -25.09 -37.35 16.51
N SER A 16 -25.85 -36.27 16.74
CA SER A 16 -25.73 -35.02 16.02
C SER A 16 -24.45 -34.35 16.47
N MET A 17 -23.36 -34.44 15.68
CA MET A 17 -22.18 -33.62 15.82
C MET A 17 -22.54 -32.18 15.40
N THR A 18 -22.86 -31.33 16.37
CA THR A 18 -22.90 -29.88 16.15
C THR A 18 -21.48 -29.42 15.96
N ALA A 19 -21.09 -29.19 14.69
CA ALA A 19 -19.88 -28.45 14.39
C ALA A 19 -20.05 -27.01 14.91
N THR A 20 -19.42 -26.68 16.02
CA THR A 20 -19.26 -25.29 16.46
C THR A 20 -18.45 -24.58 15.42
N ALA A 21 -19.07 -23.77 14.56
CA ALA A 21 -18.38 -22.82 13.75
C ALA A 21 -17.62 -21.88 14.69
N ILE A 22 -16.30 -21.97 14.73
CA ILE A 22 -15.45 -20.98 15.42
C ILE A 22 -15.69 -19.68 14.67
N ALA A 23 -16.23 -18.67 15.34
CA ALA A 23 -16.41 -17.36 14.75
C ALA A 23 -15.02 -16.78 14.42
N GLU A 24 -14.86 -16.27 13.18
CA GLU A 24 -13.63 -15.61 12.73
C GLU A 24 -13.30 -14.44 13.65
N THR A 25 -12.06 -14.36 14.11
CA THR A 25 -11.61 -13.26 14.96
C THR A 25 -11.44 -11.96 14.14
N PRO A 26 -11.50 -10.78 14.79
CA PRO A 26 -11.21 -9.52 14.09
C PRO A 26 -9.84 -9.49 13.43
N GLU A 27 -8.85 -10.16 14.01
CA GLU A 27 -7.50 -10.28 13.50
C GLU A 27 -7.45 -11.16 12.23
N GLU A 28 -8.11 -12.31 12.25
CA GLU A 28 -8.24 -13.21 11.10
C GLU A 28 -9.00 -12.52 9.95
N LYS A 29 -10.10 -11.84 10.25
CA LYS A 29 -10.87 -11.09 9.24
C LYS A 29 -10.06 -9.94 8.65
N GLY A 30 -9.33 -9.17 9.45
CA GLY A 30 -8.45 -8.11 8.99
C GLY A 30 -7.35 -8.61 8.07
N LEU A 31 -6.70 -9.71 8.45
CA LEU A 31 -5.67 -10.36 7.62
C LEU A 31 -6.26 -10.92 6.31
N ALA A 32 -7.44 -11.52 6.34
CA ALA A 32 -8.11 -12.03 5.14
C ALA A 32 -8.42 -10.91 4.14
N ILE A 33 -8.90 -9.75 4.62
CA ILE A 33 -9.16 -8.56 3.79
C ILE A 33 -7.86 -8.07 3.16
N ALA A 34 -6.77 -7.96 3.93
CA ALA A 34 -5.48 -7.52 3.43
C ALA A 34 -4.90 -8.47 2.36
N LYS A 35 -5.00 -9.78 2.58
CA LYS A 35 -4.59 -10.81 1.62
C LYS A 35 -5.38 -10.73 0.32
N GLU A 36 -6.68 -10.54 0.39
CA GLU A 36 -7.53 -10.42 -0.79
C GLU A 36 -7.19 -9.14 -1.58
N ALA A 37 -7.00 -8.00 -0.90
CA ALA A 37 -6.58 -6.75 -1.53
C ALA A 37 -5.23 -6.91 -2.26
N LYS A 38 -4.24 -7.56 -1.63
CA LYS A 38 -2.94 -7.86 -2.27
C LYS A 38 -3.10 -8.79 -3.48
N ALA A 39 -3.87 -9.88 -3.34
CA ALA A 39 -4.08 -10.85 -4.43
C ALA A 39 -4.75 -10.24 -5.65
N ARG A 40 -5.71 -9.33 -5.46
CA ARG A 40 -6.36 -8.60 -6.57
C ARG A 40 -5.41 -7.64 -7.29
N ASN A 41 -4.38 -7.15 -6.59
CA ASN A 41 -3.39 -6.22 -7.12
C ASN A 41 -2.06 -6.90 -7.49
N THR A 42 -2.05 -8.21 -7.71
CA THR A 42 -0.86 -8.99 -8.10
C THR A 42 -1.01 -9.53 -9.52
N GLY A 43 0.09 -9.57 -10.28
CA GLY A 43 0.19 -10.08 -11.64
C GLY A 43 0.12 -8.99 -12.72
N TRP A 44 0.38 -7.72 -12.38
CA TRP A 44 0.36 -6.60 -13.33
C TRP A 44 1.67 -6.44 -14.13
N GLY A 45 2.77 -7.08 -13.69
CA GLY A 45 4.04 -7.17 -14.39
C GLY A 45 4.90 -5.92 -14.26
N ASP A 46 4.86 -5.05 -15.26
CA ASP A 46 5.59 -3.78 -15.23
C ASP A 46 4.68 -2.62 -15.66
N SER A 47 5.04 -1.41 -15.26
CA SER A 47 4.32 -0.20 -15.66
C SER A 47 5.20 1.05 -15.62
N GLN A 48 4.78 2.04 -16.41
CA GLN A 48 5.26 3.41 -16.27
C GLN A 48 4.08 4.39 -16.21
N ALA A 49 4.31 5.55 -15.61
CA ALA A 49 3.31 6.60 -15.50
C ALA A 49 3.98 7.97 -15.29
N ASP A 50 3.29 9.02 -15.66
CA ASP A 50 3.64 10.39 -15.30
C ASP A 50 2.93 10.79 -14.00
N MET A 51 3.65 11.44 -13.13
CA MET A 51 3.15 11.91 -11.84
C MET A 51 3.38 13.42 -11.71
N THR A 52 2.31 14.16 -11.46
CA THR A 52 2.39 15.55 -10.99
C THR A 52 2.21 15.56 -9.47
N MET A 53 3.17 16.12 -8.75
CA MET A 53 3.13 16.27 -7.31
C MET A 53 3.04 17.74 -6.94
N ILE A 54 1.96 18.14 -6.25
CA ILE A 54 1.71 19.51 -5.80
C ILE A 54 1.87 19.54 -4.28
N LEU A 55 2.91 20.21 -3.82
CA LEU A 55 3.20 20.41 -2.40
C LEU A 55 2.58 21.74 -1.97
N ARG A 56 1.81 21.71 -0.89
CA ARG A 56 1.18 22.92 -0.35
C ARG A 56 1.59 23.13 1.11
N ASP A 57 2.12 24.30 1.42
CA ASP A 57 2.40 24.68 2.80
C ASP A 57 1.12 25.15 3.53
N LYS A 58 1.21 25.35 4.83
CA LYS A 58 0.10 25.81 5.67
C LYS A 58 -0.41 27.21 5.29
N GLY A 59 0.39 28.01 4.58
CA GLY A 59 0.05 29.34 4.07
C GLY A 59 -0.65 29.29 2.72
N GLY A 60 -0.77 28.10 2.10
CA GLY A 60 -1.37 27.92 0.78
C GLY A 60 -0.38 28.13 -0.38
N ASN A 61 0.91 28.36 -0.13
CA ASN A 61 1.89 28.41 -1.19
C ASN A 61 2.11 27.04 -1.79
N GLU A 62 2.17 26.97 -3.12
CA GLU A 62 2.30 25.70 -3.85
C GLU A 62 3.66 25.61 -4.55
N ALA A 63 4.16 24.37 -4.60
CA ALA A 63 5.29 23.98 -5.44
C ALA A 63 4.91 22.71 -6.21
N GLU A 64 5.08 22.73 -7.52
CA GLU A 64 4.77 21.61 -8.41
C GLU A 64 6.05 20.87 -8.82
N ARG A 65 5.93 19.56 -8.99
CA ARG A 65 6.99 18.70 -9.52
C ARG A 65 6.41 17.71 -10.50
N ILE A 66 7.15 17.52 -11.60
CA ILE A 66 6.83 16.51 -12.61
C ILE A 66 7.82 15.37 -12.43
N VAL A 67 7.31 14.16 -12.36
CA VAL A 67 8.08 12.96 -12.04
C VAL A 67 7.66 11.83 -12.98
N LYS A 68 8.62 11.18 -13.62
CA LYS A 68 8.39 9.91 -14.31
C LYS A 68 8.58 8.76 -13.35
N VAL A 69 7.64 7.82 -13.36
CA VAL A 69 7.66 6.67 -12.46
C VAL A 69 7.64 5.39 -13.28
N LYS A 70 8.55 4.49 -12.94
CA LYS A 70 8.60 3.11 -13.45
C LYS A 70 8.44 2.15 -12.29
N SER A 71 7.71 1.07 -12.50
CA SER A 71 7.48 0.04 -11.50
C SER A 71 7.61 -1.35 -12.12
N LEU A 72 8.18 -2.27 -11.35
CA LEU A 72 8.36 -3.67 -11.73
C LEU A 72 7.86 -4.55 -10.59
N GLU A 73 6.90 -5.41 -10.91
CA GLU A 73 6.44 -6.44 -10.00
C GLU A 73 7.48 -7.56 -9.91
N VAL A 74 7.89 -7.90 -8.67
CA VAL A 74 8.87 -8.95 -8.42
C VAL A 74 8.19 -10.18 -7.84
N LYS A 75 8.29 -11.29 -8.55
CA LYS A 75 7.67 -12.53 -8.10
C LYS A 75 8.40 -13.10 -6.88
N GLY A 76 7.67 -13.23 -5.76
CA GLY A 76 8.18 -13.83 -4.52
C GLY A 76 8.96 -12.86 -3.63
N ASP A 77 8.98 -11.57 -3.98
CA ASP A 77 9.47 -10.48 -3.12
C ASP A 77 8.64 -9.22 -3.37
N GLY A 78 8.96 -8.12 -2.70
CA GLY A 78 8.33 -6.84 -2.91
C GLY A 78 8.79 -6.16 -4.20
N ASP A 79 7.97 -5.22 -4.70
CA ASP A 79 8.16 -4.58 -5.99
C ASP A 79 9.33 -3.59 -6.01
N LYS A 80 9.80 -3.27 -7.23
CA LYS A 80 10.79 -2.21 -7.47
C LYS A 80 10.14 -0.98 -8.07
N GLY A 81 10.59 0.19 -7.61
CA GLY A 81 10.14 1.48 -8.10
C GLY A 81 11.31 2.40 -8.41
N LEU A 82 11.19 3.14 -9.52
CA LEU A 82 12.13 4.19 -9.91
C LEU A 82 11.33 5.45 -10.24
N SER A 83 11.59 6.53 -9.49
CA SER A 83 11.01 7.86 -9.73
C SER A 83 12.11 8.81 -10.18
N VAL A 84 11.90 9.52 -11.30
CA VAL A 84 12.84 10.50 -11.86
C VAL A 84 12.16 11.84 -11.96
N PHE A 85 12.70 12.84 -11.27
CA PHE A 85 12.18 14.21 -11.29
C PHE A 85 12.61 14.91 -12.56
N GLU A 86 11.64 15.44 -13.32
CA GLU A 86 11.87 16.19 -14.55
C GLU A 86 11.78 17.70 -14.33
N GLN A 87 10.92 18.12 -13.41
CA GLN A 87 10.69 19.54 -13.09
C GLN A 87 10.45 19.73 -11.60
N PRO A 88 10.71 20.92 -11.04
CA PRO A 88 11.42 22.04 -11.64
C PRO A 88 12.94 21.81 -11.71
N ARG A 89 13.68 22.76 -12.29
CA ARG A 89 15.13 22.65 -12.57
C ARG A 89 16.00 22.35 -11.33
N ASP A 90 15.57 22.79 -10.16
CA ASP A 90 16.32 22.56 -8.89
C ASP A 90 16.31 21.10 -8.45
N VAL A 91 15.33 20.31 -8.87
CA VAL A 91 15.23 18.86 -8.60
C VAL A 91 15.40 17.98 -9.84
N GLU A 92 15.53 18.59 -11.04
CA GLU A 92 15.66 17.88 -12.31
C GLU A 92 16.82 16.87 -12.28
N GLY A 93 16.52 15.63 -12.74
CA GLY A 93 17.44 14.50 -12.73
C GLY A 93 17.67 13.88 -11.36
N THR A 94 17.02 14.37 -10.30
CA THR A 94 16.95 13.63 -9.04
C THR A 94 16.22 12.32 -9.28
N ALA A 95 16.79 11.21 -8.83
CA ALA A 95 16.18 9.89 -9.02
C ALA A 95 16.13 9.13 -7.70
N PHE A 96 14.98 8.49 -7.45
CA PHE A 96 14.74 7.68 -6.28
C PHE A 96 14.43 6.24 -6.69
N LEU A 97 15.20 5.30 -6.15
CA LEU A 97 15.06 3.87 -6.40
C LEU A 97 14.66 3.17 -5.11
N THR A 98 13.61 2.35 -5.19
CA THR A 98 13.12 1.51 -4.08
C THR A 98 13.14 0.06 -4.50
N TYR A 99 13.67 -0.81 -3.63
CA TYR A 99 13.41 -2.24 -3.63
C TYR A 99 12.63 -2.54 -2.36
N SER A 100 11.39 -2.89 -2.52
CA SER A 100 10.58 -3.38 -1.41
C SER A 100 10.92 -4.85 -1.17
N HIS A 101 10.78 -5.30 0.07
CA HIS A 101 11.01 -6.69 0.44
C HIS A 101 9.85 -7.18 1.29
N ILE A 102 9.41 -8.42 1.07
CA ILE A 102 8.41 -9.07 1.91
C ILE A 102 8.93 -9.18 3.35
N HIS A 103 10.21 -9.54 3.50
CA HIS A 103 10.86 -9.70 4.78
C HIS A 103 12.03 -8.73 4.95
N GLY A 104 12.16 -8.16 6.15
CA GLY A 104 13.24 -7.24 6.45
C GLY A 104 12.99 -5.81 6.01
N ASN A 105 14.08 -5.04 5.90
CA ASN A 105 14.01 -3.63 5.53
C ASN A 105 14.09 -3.45 4.03
N ASP A 106 13.34 -2.51 3.51
CA ASP A 106 13.44 -2.08 2.13
C ASP A 106 14.78 -1.38 1.85
N ASP A 107 15.24 -1.51 0.62
CA ASP A 107 16.43 -0.83 0.15
C ASP A 107 16.03 0.38 -0.68
N GLN A 108 16.47 1.57 -0.27
CA GLN A 108 16.13 2.83 -0.93
C GLN A 108 17.38 3.67 -1.20
N TRP A 109 17.45 4.26 -2.41
CA TRP A 109 18.55 5.12 -2.81
C TRP A 109 18.05 6.37 -3.50
N LEU A 110 18.65 7.51 -3.15
CA LEU A 110 18.38 8.80 -3.74
C LEU A 110 19.64 9.28 -4.48
N TYR A 111 19.54 9.55 -5.76
CA TYR A 111 20.56 10.23 -6.55
C TYR A 111 20.29 11.73 -6.55
N LEU A 112 21.29 12.51 -6.20
CA LEU A 112 21.26 13.98 -6.20
C LEU A 112 22.24 14.50 -7.27
N PRO A 113 21.75 14.99 -8.42
CA PRO A 113 22.59 15.45 -9.54
C PRO A 113 23.57 16.54 -9.13
N ALA A 114 23.12 17.53 -8.33
CA ALA A 114 23.95 18.61 -7.85
C ALA A 114 25.20 18.13 -7.07
N LEU A 115 25.09 16.99 -6.40
CA LEU A 115 26.18 16.36 -5.64
C LEU A 115 26.86 15.23 -6.41
N LYS A 116 26.33 14.82 -7.56
CA LYS A 116 26.73 13.64 -8.35
C LYS A 116 26.85 12.37 -7.49
N ARG A 117 25.99 12.23 -6.46
CA ARG A 117 26.08 11.17 -5.47
C ARG A 117 24.77 10.39 -5.37
N VAL A 118 24.92 9.08 -5.22
CA VAL A 118 23.85 8.18 -4.75
C VAL A 118 23.97 8.05 -3.24
N LYS A 119 22.92 8.39 -2.52
CA LYS A 119 22.80 8.23 -1.06
C LYS A 119 21.81 7.13 -0.76
N ARG A 120 22.20 6.17 0.07
CA ARG A 120 21.25 5.19 0.61
C ARG A 120 20.43 5.86 1.72
N ILE A 121 19.12 5.65 1.69
CA ILE A 121 18.24 6.03 2.80
C ILE A 121 18.39 4.95 3.87
N SER A 122 18.83 5.34 5.07
CA SER A 122 18.89 4.38 6.18
C SER A 122 17.51 4.03 6.69
N SER A 123 17.35 2.83 7.24
CA SER A 123 16.08 2.39 7.85
C SER A 123 15.62 3.32 8.98
N SER A 124 16.54 4.01 9.66
CA SER A 124 16.21 5.01 10.67
C SER A 124 15.65 6.32 10.11
N ASN A 125 15.80 6.57 8.81
CA ASN A 125 15.33 7.80 8.14
C ASN A 125 14.13 7.57 7.23
N LYS A 126 13.58 6.35 7.17
CA LYS A 126 12.47 6.04 6.28
C LYS A 126 11.16 6.75 6.64
N SER A 127 11.00 7.17 7.89
CA SER A 127 9.87 8.01 8.34
C SER A 127 10.01 9.49 7.97
N GLY A 128 11.17 9.90 7.41
CA GLY A 128 11.38 11.27 6.94
C GLY A 128 10.60 11.58 5.66
N PRO A 129 10.35 12.88 5.38
CA PRO A 129 9.58 13.32 4.22
C PRO A 129 10.32 13.05 2.90
N TRP A 130 9.66 12.39 1.95
CA TRP A 130 10.19 12.16 0.62
C TRP A 130 10.18 13.47 -0.18
N MET A 131 11.37 13.96 -0.51
CA MET A 131 11.56 15.18 -1.31
C MET A 131 10.74 16.38 -0.81
N GLY A 132 10.51 16.48 0.50
CA GLY A 132 9.79 17.59 1.13
C GLY A 132 8.26 17.51 1.01
N SER A 133 7.72 16.40 0.51
CA SER A 133 6.29 16.12 0.49
C SER A 133 5.80 15.59 1.85
N GLU A 134 4.48 15.44 1.99
CA GLU A 134 3.88 14.78 3.16
C GLU A 134 3.88 13.24 3.06
N PHE A 135 4.39 12.68 1.96
CA PHE A 135 4.72 11.26 1.86
C PHE A 135 6.09 10.99 2.50
N ALA A 136 6.17 10.01 3.38
CA ALA A 136 7.42 9.53 3.93
C ALA A 136 8.11 8.56 2.95
N TYR A 137 9.42 8.32 3.11
CA TYR A 137 10.11 7.30 2.31
C TYR A 137 9.49 5.92 2.47
N GLU A 138 8.96 5.57 3.65
CA GLU A 138 8.28 4.30 3.89
C GLU A 138 6.93 4.17 3.14
N ASP A 139 6.26 5.29 2.83
CA ASP A 139 5.01 5.28 2.07
C ASP A 139 5.21 4.93 0.58
N LEU A 140 6.45 4.90 0.10
CA LEU A 140 6.80 4.63 -1.30
C LEU A 140 7.21 3.18 -1.56
N SER A 141 7.18 2.35 -0.54
CA SER A 141 7.39 0.90 -0.67
C SER A 141 6.09 0.21 -1.07
N SER A 142 6.20 -0.94 -1.74
CA SER A 142 5.01 -1.76 -2.00
C SER A 142 4.40 -2.27 -0.69
N PHE A 143 3.08 -2.39 -0.70
CA PHE A 143 2.35 -2.97 0.41
C PHE A 143 2.61 -4.48 0.45
N GLU A 144 3.16 -4.96 1.59
CA GLU A 144 3.40 -6.37 1.84
C GLU A 144 2.64 -6.81 3.08
N VAL A 145 1.82 -7.87 2.91
CA VAL A 145 0.90 -8.35 3.97
C VAL A 145 1.66 -8.77 5.22
N GLU A 146 2.84 -9.34 5.06
CA GLU A 146 3.68 -9.88 6.14
C GLU A 146 4.31 -8.81 7.04
N LYS A 147 4.22 -7.54 6.62
CA LYS A 147 4.79 -6.40 7.36
C LYS A 147 3.87 -5.80 8.41
N TYR A 148 2.66 -6.32 8.57
CA TYR A 148 1.67 -5.74 9.48
C TYR A 148 0.92 -6.80 10.27
N ASP A 149 0.54 -6.47 11.49
CA ASP A 149 -0.54 -7.11 12.21
C ASP A 149 -1.86 -6.39 11.87
N TYR A 150 -2.93 -7.16 11.71
CA TYR A 150 -4.21 -6.67 11.23
C TYR A 150 -5.31 -6.82 12.26
N LYS A 151 -6.27 -5.89 12.24
CA LYS A 151 -7.51 -6.01 12.98
C LYS A 151 -8.67 -5.38 12.21
N PHE A 152 -9.67 -6.17 11.86
CA PHE A 152 -10.94 -5.63 11.37
C PHE A 152 -11.63 -4.85 12.48
N LEU A 153 -11.98 -3.59 12.23
CA LEU A 153 -12.63 -2.73 13.21
C LEU A 153 -14.15 -2.72 13.02
N ARG A 154 -14.60 -2.51 11.80
CA ARG A 154 -16.04 -2.41 11.45
C ARG A 154 -16.24 -2.39 9.94
N GLU A 155 -17.50 -2.54 9.55
CA GLU A 155 -17.98 -2.09 8.23
C GLU A 155 -18.40 -0.62 8.33
N ASP A 156 -18.32 0.09 7.22
CA ASP A 156 -18.64 1.52 7.14
C ASP A 156 -19.12 1.85 5.72
N GLU A 157 -19.51 3.10 5.50
CA GLU A 157 -19.79 3.65 4.17
C GLU A 157 -18.93 4.88 3.94
N LEU A 158 -18.25 4.94 2.82
CA LEU A 158 -17.42 6.08 2.42
C LEU A 158 -17.76 6.48 0.98
N ASN A 159 -18.23 7.71 0.79
CA ASN A 159 -18.61 8.25 -0.53
C ASN A 159 -19.65 7.39 -1.29
N GLY A 160 -20.57 6.72 -0.55
CA GLY A 160 -21.61 5.85 -1.12
C GLY A 160 -21.13 4.41 -1.41
N GLU A 161 -19.89 4.07 -1.11
CA GLU A 161 -19.36 2.71 -1.23
C GLU A 161 -19.26 2.03 0.14
N LYS A 162 -19.67 0.75 0.21
CA LYS A 162 -19.47 -0.07 1.41
C LYS A 162 -18.01 -0.40 1.55
N VAL A 163 -17.45 -0.19 2.75
CA VAL A 163 -16.04 -0.39 3.03
C VAL A 163 -15.81 -1.24 4.28
N PHE A 164 -14.71 -1.96 4.29
CA PHE A 164 -14.11 -2.50 5.50
C PHE A 164 -13.17 -1.46 6.10
N VAL A 165 -13.20 -1.30 7.42
CA VAL A 165 -12.25 -0.49 8.17
C VAL A 165 -11.29 -1.42 8.90
N VAL A 166 -10.00 -1.35 8.54
CA VAL A 166 -8.97 -2.27 9.02
C VAL A 166 -7.83 -1.48 9.65
N GLU A 167 -7.49 -1.79 10.90
CA GLU A 167 -6.29 -1.31 11.56
C GLU A 167 -5.10 -2.19 11.14
N MET A 168 -3.98 -1.55 10.86
CA MET A 168 -2.72 -2.19 10.49
C MET A 168 -1.60 -1.65 11.37
N VAL A 169 -0.93 -2.52 12.10
CA VAL A 169 0.20 -2.18 12.98
C VAL A 169 1.49 -2.67 12.33
N PRO A 170 2.45 -1.77 12.00
CA PRO A 170 3.71 -2.19 11.41
C PRO A 170 4.50 -3.12 12.34
N THR A 171 4.98 -4.25 11.82
CA THR A 171 5.82 -5.22 12.55
C THR A 171 7.31 -5.01 12.31
N TYR A 172 7.68 -4.12 11.40
CA TYR A 172 9.06 -3.78 11.07
C TYR A 172 9.58 -2.61 11.93
N ASN A 173 10.91 -2.58 12.13
CA ASN A 173 11.57 -1.56 12.95
C ASN A 173 11.60 -0.19 12.28
N ASN A 174 11.62 0.87 13.11
CA ASN A 174 11.77 2.27 12.70
C ASN A 174 10.66 2.81 11.78
N SER A 175 9.45 2.27 11.84
CA SER A 175 8.29 2.94 11.25
C SER A 175 8.05 4.29 11.94
N GLY A 176 7.65 5.30 11.19
CA GLY A 176 7.16 6.57 11.73
C GLY A 176 5.77 6.45 12.34
N TYR A 177 5.10 5.32 12.11
CA TYR A 177 3.72 5.10 12.51
C TYR A 177 3.60 4.08 13.62
N SER A 178 2.76 4.37 14.63
CA SER A 178 2.31 3.38 15.61
C SER A 178 1.30 2.42 14.99
N LYS A 179 0.45 2.93 14.10
CA LYS A 179 -0.55 2.19 13.32
C LYS A 179 -1.04 3.02 12.15
N THR A 180 -1.75 2.36 11.25
CA THR A 180 -2.59 2.98 10.22
C THR A 180 -3.98 2.38 10.27
N ILE A 181 -5.00 3.12 9.78
CA ILE A 181 -6.36 2.62 9.61
C ILE A 181 -6.75 2.84 8.16
N ALA A 182 -7.16 1.77 7.46
CA ALA A 182 -7.51 1.81 6.05
C ALA A 182 -9.00 1.56 5.84
N TRP A 183 -9.61 2.32 4.90
CA TRP A 183 -10.96 2.09 4.37
C TRP A 183 -10.83 1.44 3.01
N ILE A 184 -11.27 0.20 2.91
CA ILE A 184 -11.09 -0.68 1.75
C ILE A 184 -12.48 -1.07 1.23
N ASP A 185 -12.82 -0.78 -0.03
CA ASP A 185 -14.13 -1.12 -0.56
C ASP A 185 -14.36 -2.64 -0.63
N GLN A 186 -15.62 -3.04 -0.43
CA GLN A 186 -16.01 -4.45 -0.36
C GLN A 186 -16.12 -5.11 -1.73
N GLU A 187 -16.23 -4.33 -2.81
CA GLU A 187 -16.44 -4.85 -4.16
C GLU A 187 -15.11 -5.16 -4.86
N HIS A 188 -14.21 -4.18 -4.88
CA HIS A 188 -12.94 -4.28 -5.62
C HIS A 188 -11.71 -4.34 -4.73
N TYR A 189 -11.87 -4.19 -3.40
CA TYR A 189 -10.78 -4.13 -2.41
C TYR A 189 -9.78 -3.01 -2.68
N ARG A 190 -10.25 -1.88 -3.23
CA ARG A 190 -9.46 -0.66 -3.39
C ARG A 190 -9.38 0.08 -2.06
N VAL A 191 -8.23 0.66 -1.79
CA VAL A 191 -8.06 1.53 -0.62
C VAL A 191 -8.50 2.94 -1.00
N HIS A 192 -9.49 3.50 -0.28
CA HIS A 192 -10.01 4.84 -0.51
C HIS A 192 -9.43 5.87 0.44
N ARG A 193 -9.11 5.45 1.68
CA ARG A 193 -8.55 6.31 2.71
C ARG A 193 -7.59 5.53 3.58
N ILE A 194 -6.54 6.22 4.04
CA ILE A 194 -5.65 5.73 5.11
C ILE A 194 -5.44 6.85 6.11
N GLU A 195 -5.68 6.60 7.39
CA GLU A 195 -5.24 7.46 8.49
C GLU A 195 -3.95 6.92 9.08
N PHE A 196 -2.99 7.79 9.32
CA PHE A 196 -1.69 7.46 9.89
C PHE A 196 -1.56 8.06 11.28
N PHE A 197 -1.08 7.27 12.24
CA PHE A 197 -0.89 7.68 13.62
C PHE A 197 0.60 7.68 13.96
N ASP A 198 1.06 8.74 14.59
CA ASP A 198 2.46 8.86 15.01
C ASP A 198 2.80 7.93 16.19
N GLN A 199 4.06 7.94 16.62
CA GLN A 199 4.53 7.07 17.72
C GLN A 199 3.91 7.42 19.09
N LYS A 200 3.21 8.55 19.21
CA LYS A 200 2.40 8.91 20.38
C LYS A 200 0.95 8.45 20.26
N ASN A 201 0.61 7.81 19.14
CA ASN A 201 -0.74 7.41 18.77
C ASN A 201 -1.69 8.59 18.52
N ASP A 202 -1.14 9.75 18.15
CA ASP A 202 -1.91 10.89 17.68
C ASP A 202 -2.05 10.82 16.15
N LYS A 203 -3.22 11.22 15.61
CA LYS A 203 -3.41 11.28 14.15
C LYS A 203 -2.42 12.28 13.56
N LEU A 204 -1.55 11.77 12.67
CA LEU A 204 -0.49 12.54 12.02
C LEU A 204 -0.97 13.11 10.70
N LYS A 205 -1.48 12.24 9.83
CA LYS A 205 -1.89 12.58 8.47
C LYS A 205 -2.96 11.63 7.95
N GLU A 206 -3.59 12.05 6.87
CA GLU A 206 -4.63 11.28 6.18
C GLU A 206 -4.36 11.29 4.67
N LEU A 207 -4.47 10.14 4.05
CA LEU A 207 -4.40 9.96 2.60
C LEU A 207 -5.79 9.62 2.08
N ASN A 208 -6.31 10.42 1.15
CA ASN A 208 -7.52 10.13 0.40
C ASN A 208 -7.17 9.77 -1.05
N MET A 209 -7.76 8.70 -1.58
CA MET A 209 -7.54 8.20 -2.92
C MET A 209 -8.85 8.22 -3.72
N SER A 210 -8.79 8.74 -4.94
CA SER A 210 -9.95 8.93 -5.80
C SER A 210 -9.61 8.80 -7.29
N GLU A 211 -10.60 9.01 -8.15
CA GLU A 211 -10.44 8.96 -9.60
C GLU A 211 -9.89 7.61 -10.08
N PHE A 212 -10.43 6.51 -9.54
CA PHE A 212 -9.98 5.18 -9.88
C PHE A 212 -10.28 4.81 -11.33
N LYS A 213 -9.26 4.25 -12.01
CA LYS A 213 -9.40 3.66 -13.35
C LYS A 213 -8.91 2.22 -13.35
N GLN A 214 -9.58 1.40 -14.15
CA GLN A 214 -9.23 -0.02 -14.29
C GLN A 214 -8.31 -0.23 -15.50
N TYR A 215 -7.26 -1.01 -15.31
CA TYR A 215 -6.27 -1.37 -16.31
C TYR A 215 -6.20 -2.88 -16.48
N LEU A 216 -5.89 -3.32 -17.69
CA LEU A 216 -5.80 -4.74 -18.08
C LEU A 216 -7.07 -5.55 -17.70
N GLY A 217 -8.23 -4.86 -17.59
CA GLY A 217 -9.50 -5.48 -17.17
C GLY A 217 -9.53 -5.97 -15.72
N LYS A 218 -8.52 -5.68 -14.91
CA LYS A 218 -8.38 -6.21 -13.54
C LYS A 218 -7.88 -5.18 -12.52
N TYR A 219 -6.80 -4.45 -12.83
CA TYR A 219 -6.07 -3.66 -11.86
C TYR A 219 -6.61 -2.25 -11.73
N TRP A 220 -6.92 -1.81 -10.52
CA TRP A 220 -7.37 -0.45 -10.25
C TRP A 220 -6.20 0.45 -9.84
N ARG A 221 -6.18 1.68 -10.36
CA ARG A 221 -5.22 2.72 -9.98
C ARG A 221 -5.96 4.00 -9.64
N ALA A 222 -5.68 4.56 -8.46
CA ALA A 222 -6.15 5.90 -8.10
C ALA A 222 -5.35 6.92 -8.91
N HIS A 223 -6.04 7.79 -9.62
CA HIS A 223 -5.41 8.86 -10.39
C HIS A 223 -5.18 10.11 -9.56
N ARG A 224 -5.83 10.20 -8.39
CA ARG A 224 -5.67 11.30 -7.45
C ARG A 224 -5.44 10.75 -6.05
N GLN A 225 -4.38 11.25 -5.40
CA GLN A 225 -4.00 10.93 -4.03
C GLN A 225 -3.75 12.25 -3.29
N GLU A 226 -4.43 12.45 -2.18
CA GLU A 226 -4.35 13.68 -1.39
C GLU A 226 -3.92 13.34 0.03
N MET A 227 -2.69 13.69 0.38
CA MET A 227 -2.12 13.52 1.71
C MET A 227 -2.22 14.85 2.45
N GLU A 228 -2.91 14.88 3.56
CA GLU A 228 -2.99 16.04 4.45
C GLU A 228 -2.36 15.71 5.81
N ASN A 229 -1.41 16.51 6.24
CA ASN A 229 -0.81 16.43 7.56
C ASN A 229 -1.63 17.30 8.53
N VAL A 230 -2.42 16.66 9.37
CA VAL A 230 -3.36 17.34 10.27
C VAL A 230 -2.66 18.07 11.43
N GLN A 231 -1.41 17.71 11.72
CA GLN A 231 -0.63 18.37 12.78
C GLN A 231 0.06 19.64 12.28
N THR A 232 0.44 19.69 10.99
CA THR A 232 1.19 20.83 10.41
C THR A 232 0.33 21.71 9.50
N GLY A 233 -0.79 21.21 9.00
CA GLY A 233 -1.64 21.87 8.01
C GLY A 233 -1.00 21.91 6.60
N LYS A 234 0.03 21.09 6.34
CA LYS A 234 0.61 20.93 5.01
C LYS A 234 -0.08 19.80 4.27
N SER A 235 -0.04 19.86 2.94
CA SER A 235 -0.57 18.78 2.11
C SER A 235 0.28 18.49 0.89
N THR A 236 0.07 17.32 0.30
CA THR A 236 0.63 16.94 -0.99
C THR A 236 -0.43 16.23 -1.80
N THR A 237 -0.70 16.75 -3.00
CA THR A 237 -1.57 16.09 -3.97
C THR A 237 -0.70 15.42 -5.05
N ILE A 238 -0.94 14.14 -5.31
CA ILE A 238 -0.36 13.41 -6.44
C ILE A 238 -1.46 13.18 -7.47
N ILE A 239 -1.17 13.54 -8.73
CA ILE A 239 -2.03 13.30 -9.88
C ILE A 239 -1.26 12.40 -10.84
N TRP A 240 -1.84 11.24 -11.15
CA TRP A 240 -1.27 10.26 -12.05
C TRP A 240 -1.89 10.37 -13.45
N LYS A 241 -1.02 10.29 -14.46
CA LYS A 241 -1.41 10.31 -15.88
C LYS A 241 -0.63 9.24 -16.64
N ASP A 242 -1.09 8.97 -17.84
CA ASP A 242 -0.40 8.19 -18.86
C ASP A 242 0.15 6.86 -18.33
N TYR A 243 -0.68 6.14 -17.56
CA TYR A 243 -0.35 4.79 -17.13
C TYR A 243 -0.28 3.83 -18.32
N GLU A 244 0.88 3.21 -18.49
CA GLU A 244 1.14 2.15 -19.45
C GLU A 244 1.65 0.92 -18.71
N PHE A 245 1.12 -0.25 -19.08
CA PHE A 245 1.49 -1.54 -18.52
C PHE A 245 2.13 -2.41 -19.57
N ASN A 246 2.97 -3.38 -19.15
CA ASN A 246 3.66 -4.31 -20.04
C ASN A 246 4.52 -3.58 -21.11
N VAL A 247 5.25 -2.57 -20.66
CA VAL A 247 6.15 -1.77 -21.50
C VAL A 247 7.51 -2.42 -21.68
N GLY A 248 7.72 -3.59 -21.06
CA GLY A 248 8.93 -4.40 -21.19
C GLY A 248 10.07 -3.99 -20.26
N LEU A 249 9.76 -3.41 -19.09
CA LEU A 249 10.76 -3.12 -18.07
C LEU A 249 11.31 -4.42 -17.46
N THR A 250 12.59 -4.40 -17.16
CA THR A 250 13.32 -5.52 -16.59
C THR A 250 14.11 -5.11 -15.35
N GLU A 251 14.70 -6.07 -14.65
CA GLU A 251 15.60 -5.83 -13.51
C GLU A 251 16.72 -4.81 -13.81
N ASP A 252 17.20 -4.77 -15.06
CA ASP A 252 18.26 -3.86 -15.50
C ASP A 252 17.86 -2.39 -15.49
N ASP A 253 16.57 -2.10 -15.59
CA ASP A 253 16.03 -0.74 -15.49
C ASP A 253 16.08 -0.19 -14.06
N PHE A 254 16.17 -1.07 -13.07
CA PHE A 254 16.08 -0.75 -11.65
C PHE A 254 17.39 -0.93 -10.89
N ASN A 255 18.54 -0.85 -11.53
CA ASN A 255 19.82 -0.98 -10.83
C ASN A 255 20.40 0.38 -10.38
N LYS A 256 21.29 0.38 -9.37
CA LYS A 256 21.90 1.63 -8.84
C LYS A 256 22.68 2.43 -9.88
N SER A 257 23.20 1.78 -10.92
CA SER A 257 23.92 2.48 -11.99
C SER A 257 22.98 3.21 -12.92
N SER A 258 21.71 2.78 -13.01
CA SER A 258 20.67 3.47 -13.79
C SER A 258 20.28 4.82 -13.16
N LEU A 259 20.35 4.96 -11.81
CA LEU A 259 20.07 6.22 -11.12
C LEU A 259 20.89 7.41 -11.66
N LYS A 260 22.15 7.22 -12.02
CA LYS A 260 23.01 8.29 -12.56
C LYS A 260 22.72 8.64 -14.02
N ARG A 261 21.98 7.78 -14.71
CA ARG A 261 21.64 7.90 -16.14
C ARG A 261 20.16 8.19 -16.36
N ALA A 262 19.36 8.09 -15.30
CA ALA A 262 17.94 8.39 -15.35
C ALA A 262 17.75 9.88 -15.73
N ARG A 263 17.28 10.13 -16.94
CA ARG A 263 16.94 11.46 -17.50
C ARG A 263 15.60 11.34 -18.20
#